data_25bb171b2205dd2f0588bb9c76f58b37
#
_entry.id   25bb171b2205dd2f0588bb9c76f58b37
#
_cell.length_a   1.000
_cell.length_b   1.000
_cell.length_c   1.000
_cell.angle_alpha   90.00
_cell.angle_beta   90.00
_cell.angle_gamma   90.00
#
_symmetry.space_group_name_H-M   'P 1'
#
loop_
_entity.id
_entity.type
_entity.pdbx_description
1 polymer ?
#
loop_
_entity_poly.entity_id
_entity_poly.type
_entity_poly.pdbx_seq_one_letter_code
_entity_poly.pdbx_strand_id
1 'polypeptide(L)'
;MDRYDSIVVGGGVNSLVSASILGQSGKKVLLLEACDQIGGLATSTEFARGFKCNLVHDTVKWIDPRVIKKLNLESHGLELSSPEIVRTALDTNGQHISFYRNANETAASISNHSEEDAKAWKDFTQYIDNL
;
A
#
# COMPACT_ATOMS: atom_id res chain seq x y z
N MET A 1 27.24 18.78 23.45
CA MET A 1 25.99 18.87 22.63
C MET A 1 26.16 18.01 21.40
N ASP A 2 25.24 17.10 21.19
CA ASP A 2 25.25 16.33 19.95
C ASP A 2 24.94 17.23 18.75
N ARG A 3 25.79 17.16 17.73
CA ARG A 3 25.59 17.88 16.47
C ARG A 3 25.05 16.92 15.44
N TYR A 4 24.02 17.33 14.71
CA TYR A 4 23.43 16.62 13.60
C TYR A 4 23.66 17.42 12.30
N ASP A 5 23.88 16.71 11.20
CA ASP A 5 24.01 17.32 9.88
C ASP A 5 22.63 17.66 9.27
N SER A 6 21.61 16.90 9.67
CA SER A 6 20.25 17.09 9.18
C SER A 6 19.24 16.70 10.26
N ILE A 7 18.12 17.42 10.28
CA ILE A 7 16.96 17.10 11.13
C ILE A 7 15.77 16.86 10.19
N VAL A 8 15.14 15.70 10.32
CA VAL A 8 13.94 15.31 9.58
C VAL A 8 12.77 15.31 10.55
N VAL A 9 11.73 16.08 10.25
CA VAL A 9 10.55 16.20 11.10
C VAL A 9 9.41 15.41 10.49
N GLY A 10 8.86 14.47 11.25
CA GLY A 10 7.86 13.49 10.84
C GLY A 10 8.49 12.16 10.42
N GLY A 11 7.89 11.05 10.87
CA GLY A 11 8.33 9.67 10.60
C GLY A 11 7.50 8.98 9.52
N GLY A 12 6.90 9.72 8.58
CA GLY A 12 6.20 9.13 7.43
C GLY A 12 7.16 8.45 6.44
N VAL A 13 6.63 7.65 5.52
CA VAL A 13 7.43 6.84 4.56
C VAL A 13 8.47 7.66 3.81
N ASN A 14 8.08 8.82 3.27
CA ASN A 14 9.01 9.68 2.52
C ASN A 14 10.14 10.24 3.40
N SER A 15 9.82 10.59 4.64
CA SER A 15 10.80 11.07 5.61
C SER A 15 11.78 9.98 6.01
N LEU A 16 11.27 8.75 6.20
CA LEU A 16 12.09 7.58 6.51
C LEU A 16 13.07 7.26 5.36
N VAL A 17 12.59 7.29 4.11
CA VAL A 17 13.44 7.11 2.92
C VAL A 17 14.52 8.19 2.86
N SER A 18 14.15 9.46 3.04
CA SER A 18 15.08 10.58 2.98
C SER A 18 16.14 10.49 4.09
N ALA A 19 15.72 10.22 5.33
CA ALA A 19 16.63 10.07 6.46
C ALA A 19 17.60 8.90 6.25
N SER A 20 17.10 7.75 5.74
CA SER A 20 17.91 6.57 5.47
C SER A 20 18.97 6.84 4.39
N ILE A 21 18.59 7.51 3.30
CA ILE A 21 19.53 7.87 2.22
C ILE A 21 20.60 8.83 2.72
N LEU A 22 20.22 9.84 3.52
CA LEU A 22 21.17 10.76 4.13
C LEU A 22 22.13 10.02 5.08
N GLY A 23 21.61 9.11 5.92
CA GLY A 23 22.43 8.30 6.81
C GLY A 23 23.40 7.41 6.05
N GLN A 24 22.97 6.75 4.96
CA GLN A 24 23.87 5.96 4.10
C GLN A 24 24.95 6.81 3.42
N SER A 25 24.73 8.12 3.22
CA SER A 25 25.74 9.04 2.72
C SER A 25 26.70 9.56 3.79
N GLY A 26 26.65 8.99 5.01
CA GLY A 26 27.53 9.35 6.12
C GLY A 26 27.05 10.57 6.93
N LYS A 27 25.84 11.07 6.70
CA LYS A 27 25.28 12.18 7.48
C LYS A 27 24.75 11.70 8.83
N LYS A 28 25.00 12.46 9.90
CA LYS A 28 24.36 12.25 11.19
C LYS A 28 22.96 12.88 11.15
N VAL A 29 21.94 12.04 11.06
CA VAL A 29 20.54 12.46 10.90
C VAL A 29 19.79 12.28 12.20
N LEU A 30 19.00 13.29 12.61
CA LEU A 30 18.02 13.21 13.66
C LEU A 30 16.62 13.17 13.01
N LEU A 31 15.85 12.11 13.27
CA LEU A 31 14.45 12.04 12.90
C LEU A 31 13.59 12.24 14.13
N LEU A 32 12.62 13.14 14.05
CA LEU A 32 11.67 13.46 15.10
C LEU A 32 10.27 13.06 14.64
N GLU A 33 9.59 12.23 15.41
CA GLU A 33 8.19 11.85 15.21
C GLU A 33 7.39 12.21 16.46
N ALA A 34 6.18 12.73 16.28
CA ALA A 34 5.30 13.15 17.37
C ALA A 34 4.47 11.98 17.93
N CYS A 35 4.27 10.92 17.15
CA CYS A 35 3.54 9.73 17.55
C CYS A 35 4.48 8.65 18.08
N ASP A 36 3.91 7.68 18.82
CA ASP A 36 4.66 6.53 19.36
C ASP A 36 5.13 5.55 18.27
N GLN A 37 4.60 5.68 17.05
CA GLN A 37 4.94 4.82 15.91
C GLN A 37 5.35 5.63 14.71
N ILE A 38 6.38 5.16 14.00
CA ILE A 38 6.78 5.68 12.69
C ILE A 38 5.96 5.01 11.58
N GLY A 39 5.87 5.65 10.41
CA GLY A 39 5.16 5.15 9.23
C GLY A 39 4.12 6.13 8.69
N GLY A 40 3.61 7.04 9.54
CA GLY A 40 2.60 8.01 9.14
C GLY A 40 1.32 7.33 8.64
N LEU A 41 0.83 7.69 7.44
CA LEU A 41 -0.38 7.11 6.86
C LEU A 41 -0.24 5.63 6.45
N ALA A 42 0.98 5.09 6.45
CA ALA A 42 1.23 3.66 6.17
C ALA A 42 1.27 2.80 7.46
N THR A 43 0.95 3.39 8.61
CA THR A 43 0.94 2.69 9.88
C THR A 43 -0.24 1.72 9.95
N SER A 44 0.03 0.49 10.41
CA SER A 44 -1.01 -0.50 10.71
C SER A 44 -1.42 -0.39 12.17
N THR A 45 -2.71 -0.53 12.43
CA THR A 45 -3.30 -0.51 13.77
C THR A 45 -3.96 -1.83 14.10
N GLU A 46 -3.77 -2.32 15.31
CA GLU A 46 -4.50 -3.46 15.84
C GLU A 46 -5.88 -2.99 16.33
N PHE A 47 -6.94 -3.39 15.63
CA PHE A 47 -8.31 -3.03 15.98
C PHE A 47 -9.04 -4.10 16.81
N ALA A 48 -8.52 -5.33 16.80
CA ALA A 48 -8.95 -6.43 17.66
C ALA A 48 -7.73 -7.33 17.90
N ARG A 49 -7.71 -8.06 19.02
CA ARG A 49 -6.56 -8.90 19.42
C ARG A 49 -6.13 -9.85 18.28
N GLY A 50 -4.93 -9.67 17.76
CA GLY A 50 -4.36 -10.44 16.65
C GLY A 50 -4.79 -9.96 15.25
N PHE A 51 -5.68 -8.96 15.15
CA PHE A 51 -6.15 -8.42 13.87
C PHE A 51 -5.64 -6.99 13.66
N LYS A 52 -4.88 -6.82 12.60
CA LYS A 52 -4.29 -5.53 12.20
C LYS A 52 -4.82 -5.11 10.84
N CYS A 53 -5.01 -3.81 10.66
CA CYS A 53 -5.31 -3.22 9.37
C CYS A 53 -4.58 -1.89 9.19
N ASN A 54 -4.45 -1.48 7.93
CA ASN A 54 -4.02 -0.13 7.59
C ASN A 54 -5.24 0.80 7.63
N LEU A 55 -5.10 1.96 8.28
CA LEU A 55 -6.23 2.89 8.44
C LEU A 55 -6.47 3.74 7.20
N VAL A 56 -5.45 4.05 6.42
CA VAL A 56 -5.52 4.99 5.31
C VAL A 56 -5.17 4.33 3.97
N HIS A 57 -4.07 3.61 3.93
CA HIS A 57 -3.64 2.90 2.71
C HIS A 57 -4.03 1.44 2.81
N ASP A 58 -5.13 1.06 2.16
CA ASP A 58 -5.62 -0.31 2.08
C ASP A 58 -4.64 -1.25 1.34
N THR A 59 -3.99 -0.73 0.33
CA THR A 59 -3.02 -1.48 -0.47
C THR A 59 -1.81 -0.62 -0.85
N VAL A 60 -0.62 -1.20 -0.76
CA VAL A 60 0.58 -0.63 -1.36
C VAL A 60 0.63 -1.06 -2.82
N LYS A 61 0.33 -0.11 -3.72
CA LYS A 61 0.27 -0.40 -5.16
C LYS A 61 1.64 -0.43 -5.81
N TRP A 62 2.58 0.37 -5.31
CA TRP A 62 3.89 0.51 -5.91
C TRP A 62 4.89 1.14 -4.94
N ILE A 63 6.09 0.60 -4.92
CA ILE A 63 7.26 1.19 -4.28
C ILE A 63 8.31 1.36 -5.37
N ASP A 64 8.94 2.52 -5.46
CA ASP A 64 9.99 2.76 -6.45
C ASP A 64 11.11 1.71 -6.32
N PRO A 65 11.38 0.93 -7.38
CA PRO A 65 12.43 -0.11 -7.34
C PRO A 65 13.81 0.45 -7.00
N ARG A 66 14.06 1.73 -7.32
CA ARG A 66 15.31 2.41 -6.96
C ARG A 66 15.46 2.56 -5.44
N VAL A 67 14.34 2.82 -4.74
CA VAL A 67 14.31 2.90 -3.28
C VAL A 67 14.53 1.53 -2.66
N ILE A 68 13.82 0.51 -3.15
CA ILE A 68 13.99 -0.89 -2.69
C ILE A 68 15.47 -1.29 -2.78
N LYS A 69 16.07 -1.11 -3.94
CA LYS A 69 17.48 -1.45 -4.20
C LYS A 69 18.44 -0.58 -3.39
N LYS A 70 18.24 0.75 -3.37
CA LYS A 70 19.14 1.69 -2.69
C LYS A 70 19.20 1.45 -1.19
N LEU A 71 18.06 1.15 -0.57
CA LEU A 71 17.95 0.90 0.86
C LEU A 71 18.02 -0.58 1.22
N ASN A 72 18.15 -1.47 0.22
CA ASN A 72 18.21 -2.92 0.41
C ASN A 72 17.04 -3.45 1.27
N LEU A 73 15.80 -2.97 0.96
CA LEU A 73 14.64 -3.18 1.83
C LEU A 73 14.27 -4.65 1.99
N GLU A 74 14.48 -5.47 0.96
CA GLU A 74 14.21 -6.92 1.02
C GLU A 74 15.06 -7.63 2.08
N SER A 75 16.35 -7.26 2.22
CA SER A 75 17.21 -7.80 3.28
C SER A 75 16.83 -7.33 4.67
N HIS A 76 16.05 -6.24 4.75
CA HIS A 76 15.47 -5.73 6.00
C HIS A 76 14.05 -6.22 6.24
N GLY A 77 13.58 -7.22 5.48
CA GLY A 77 12.31 -7.89 5.70
C GLY A 77 11.12 -7.27 4.95
N LEU A 78 11.35 -6.47 3.90
CA LEU A 78 10.26 -6.05 3.02
C LEU A 78 9.74 -7.26 2.26
N GLU A 79 8.49 -7.62 2.52
CA GLU A 79 7.73 -8.61 1.77
C GLU A 79 6.52 -7.94 1.14
N LEU A 80 6.36 -8.08 -0.18
CA LEU A 80 5.21 -7.59 -0.92
C LEU A 80 4.34 -8.78 -1.34
N SER A 81 3.12 -8.83 -0.82
CA SER A 81 2.12 -9.80 -1.23
C SER A 81 1.13 -9.20 -2.21
N SER A 82 0.62 -10.03 -3.08
CA SER A 82 -0.36 -9.66 -4.09
C SER A 82 -1.54 -10.62 -4.02
N PRO A 83 -2.59 -10.30 -3.25
CA PRO A 83 -3.76 -11.17 -3.13
C PRO A 83 -4.49 -11.28 -4.47
N GLU A 84 -5.14 -12.41 -4.72
CA GLU A 84 -5.98 -12.63 -5.90
C GLU A 84 -7.22 -11.71 -5.88
N ILE A 85 -7.89 -11.64 -4.73
CA ILE A 85 -9.00 -10.73 -4.49
C ILE A 85 -8.43 -9.42 -3.97
N VAL A 86 -8.58 -8.37 -4.75
CA VAL A 86 -8.06 -7.04 -4.42
C VAL A 86 -9.04 -6.29 -3.50
N ARG A 87 -10.33 -6.40 -3.77
CA ARG A 87 -11.42 -5.76 -3.02
C ARG A 87 -12.69 -6.59 -3.08
N THR A 88 -13.50 -6.43 -2.03
CA THR A 88 -14.87 -6.96 -2.01
C THR A 88 -15.81 -5.84 -1.56
N ALA A 89 -16.83 -5.56 -2.36
CA ALA A 89 -17.95 -4.72 -1.99
C ALA A 89 -19.06 -5.60 -1.42
N LEU A 90 -19.53 -5.25 -0.23
CA LEU A 90 -20.59 -6.00 0.49
C LEU A 90 -21.84 -5.14 0.56
N ASP A 91 -23.00 -5.73 0.38
CA ASP A 91 -24.28 -5.12 0.70
C ASP A 91 -24.80 -5.54 2.07
N THR A 92 -25.93 -4.96 2.50
CA THR A 92 -26.57 -5.26 3.78
C THR A 92 -27.27 -6.63 3.82
N ASN A 93 -27.47 -7.28 2.66
CA ASN A 93 -28.14 -8.58 2.51
C ASN A 93 -27.13 -9.73 2.41
N GLY A 94 -25.83 -9.42 2.52
CA GLY A 94 -24.75 -10.39 2.40
C GLY A 94 -24.35 -10.74 0.96
N GLN A 95 -24.93 -10.06 -0.02
CA GLN A 95 -24.45 -10.15 -1.39
C GLN A 95 -23.15 -9.39 -1.54
N HIS A 96 -22.31 -9.79 -2.50
CA HIS A 96 -21.03 -9.15 -2.69
C HIS A 96 -20.58 -9.18 -4.15
N ILE A 97 -19.73 -8.19 -4.49
CA ILE A 97 -18.95 -8.18 -5.73
C ILE A 97 -17.47 -8.21 -5.33
N SER A 98 -16.75 -9.21 -5.80
CA SER A 98 -15.31 -9.31 -5.60
C SER A 98 -14.56 -8.85 -6.84
N PHE A 99 -13.59 -7.97 -6.62
CA PHE A 99 -12.68 -7.48 -7.65
C PHE A 99 -11.39 -8.28 -7.56
N TYR A 100 -11.10 -8.99 -8.63
CA TYR A 100 -9.92 -9.82 -8.80
C TYR A 100 -8.86 -9.09 -9.62
N ARG A 101 -7.62 -9.55 -9.58
CA ARG A 101 -6.59 -9.11 -10.52
C ARG A 101 -6.94 -9.46 -11.97
N ASN A 102 -7.58 -10.61 -12.16
CA ASN A 102 -8.08 -11.05 -13.45
C ASN A 102 -9.42 -10.38 -13.75
N ALA A 103 -9.49 -9.60 -14.82
CA ALA A 103 -10.70 -8.89 -15.25
C ALA A 103 -11.87 -9.83 -15.56
N ASN A 104 -11.61 -11.06 -16.06
CA ASN A 104 -12.66 -12.03 -16.34
C ASN A 104 -13.30 -12.58 -15.05
N GLU A 105 -12.50 -12.80 -14.01
CA GLU A 105 -13.02 -13.25 -12.69
C GLU A 105 -13.85 -12.14 -12.03
N THR A 106 -13.42 -10.88 -12.15
CA THR A 106 -14.22 -9.73 -11.72
C THR A 106 -15.53 -9.66 -12.49
N ALA A 107 -15.49 -9.80 -13.82
CA ALA A 107 -16.71 -9.82 -14.63
C ALA A 107 -17.65 -10.97 -14.25
N ALA A 108 -17.12 -12.16 -13.95
CA ALA A 108 -17.92 -13.28 -13.45
C ALA A 108 -18.57 -12.99 -12.08
N SER A 109 -17.89 -12.25 -11.20
CA SER A 109 -18.48 -11.79 -9.94
C SER A 109 -19.58 -10.75 -10.16
N ILE A 110 -19.42 -9.84 -11.11
CA ILE A 110 -20.42 -8.82 -11.47
C ILE A 110 -21.63 -9.46 -12.14
N SER A 111 -21.45 -10.50 -12.98
CA SER A 111 -22.57 -11.14 -13.70
C SER A 111 -23.63 -11.78 -12.79
N ASN A 112 -23.27 -12.12 -11.57
CA ASN A 112 -24.23 -12.55 -10.55
C ASN A 112 -25.28 -11.47 -10.19
N HIS A 113 -25.01 -10.21 -10.55
CA HIS A 113 -25.88 -9.06 -10.29
C HIS A 113 -26.38 -8.44 -11.60
N SER A 114 -25.53 -8.33 -12.63
CA SER A 114 -25.84 -7.70 -13.91
C SER A 114 -24.93 -8.23 -15.01
N GLU A 115 -25.50 -8.90 -15.98
CA GLU A 115 -24.78 -9.33 -17.20
C GLU A 115 -24.32 -8.14 -18.08
N GLU A 116 -25.12 -7.08 -18.09
CA GLU A 116 -24.78 -5.85 -18.84
C GLU A 116 -23.54 -5.19 -18.25
N ASP A 117 -23.48 -5.04 -16.91
CA ASP A 117 -22.34 -4.44 -16.23
C ASP A 117 -21.09 -5.32 -16.32
N ALA A 118 -21.25 -6.64 -16.29
CA ALA A 118 -20.14 -7.57 -16.49
C ALA A 118 -19.49 -7.42 -17.87
N LYS A 119 -20.30 -7.20 -18.90
CA LYS A 119 -19.81 -6.90 -20.25
C LYS A 119 -19.12 -5.53 -20.30
N ALA A 120 -19.77 -4.50 -19.76
CA ALA A 120 -19.21 -3.14 -19.69
C ALA A 120 -17.87 -3.12 -18.93
N TRP A 121 -17.72 -3.92 -17.86
CA TRP A 121 -16.45 -4.06 -17.13
C TRP A 121 -15.32 -4.58 -18.04
N LYS A 122 -15.58 -5.58 -18.88
CA LYS A 122 -14.57 -6.12 -19.80
C LYS A 122 -14.15 -5.08 -20.84
N ASP A 123 -15.12 -4.38 -21.40
CA ASP A 123 -14.86 -3.34 -22.39
C ASP A 123 -14.05 -2.19 -21.77
N PHE A 124 -14.39 -1.78 -20.54
CA PHE A 124 -13.67 -0.75 -19.79
C PHE A 124 -12.22 -1.16 -19.47
N THR A 125 -12.02 -2.37 -18.96
CA THR A 125 -10.66 -2.83 -18.61
C THR A 125 -9.78 -2.94 -19.85
N GLN A 126 -10.33 -3.45 -20.96
CA GLN A 126 -9.62 -3.49 -22.25
C GLN A 126 -9.26 -2.10 -22.77
N TYR A 127 -10.16 -1.12 -22.59
CA TYR A 127 -9.89 0.27 -22.97
C TYR A 127 -8.73 0.85 -22.14
N ILE A 128 -8.73 0.62 -20.83
CA ILE A 128 -7.65 1.10 -19.93
C ILE A 128 -6.30 0.45 -20.27
N ASP A 129 -6.29 -0.85 -20.58
CA ASP A 129 -5.06 -1.59 -20.91
C ASP A 129 -4.42 -1.11 -22.24
N ASN A 130 -5.20 -0.42 -23.07
CA ASN A 130 -4.74 0.13 -24.37
C ASN A 130 -4.29 1.61 -24.29
N LEU A 131 -4.36 2.26 -23.12
CA LEU A 131 -3.88 3.63 -22.87
C LEU A 131 -2.40 3.68 -22.54
#